data_a8fbb4e545e009490825584c8ebae59c
#
_entry.id   a8fbb4e545e009490825584c8ebae59c
#
_cell.length_a   1.000
_cell.length_b   1.000
_cell.length_c   1.000
_cell.angle_alpha   90.00
_cell.angle_beta   90.00
_cell.angle_gamma   90.00
#
_symmetry.space_group_name_H-M   'P 1'
#
loop_
_entity.id
_entity.type
_entity.pdbx_description
1 polymer ?
#
loop_
_entity_poly.entity_id
_entity_poly.type
_entity_poly.pdbx_seq_one_letter_code
_entity_poly.pdbx_strand_id
1 'polypeptide(L)'
;MAEIRFLPPAAKFFKKIKDKKLKKIFESTIRLIADDPTLGEAKIGDLAGIYCYDVYYSRINYEIAYTIEVNEYSDIVVIIMAGTRENFYNQLKKYIKANSMN
;
A
#
# COMPACT_ATOMS: atom_id res chain seq x y z
N MET A 1 6.50 -7.41 14.52
CA MET A 1 5.95 -7.33 13.15
C MET A 1 4.47 -7.02 13.20
N ALA A 2 4.04 -6.03 12.43
CA ALA A 2 2.63 -5.68 12.38
C ALA A 2 1.83 -6.75 11.63
N GLU A 3 0.56 -6.85 11.96
CA GLU A 3 -0.38 -7.65 11.16
C GLU A 3 -0.64 -6.92 9.84
N ILE A 4 -0.80 -7.67 8.76
CA ILE A 4 -1.07 -7.10 7.43
C ILE A 4 -2.49 -7.46 6.99
N ARG A 5 -3.22 -6.46 6.52
CA ARG A 5 -4.53 -6.66 5.91
C ARG A 5 -4.56 -5.98 4.55
N PHE A 6 -5.35 -6.53 3.64
CA PHE A 6 -5.46 -6.01 2.28
C PHE A 6 -6.88 -5.58 2.00
N LEU A 7 -7.05 -4.35 1.51
CA LEU A 7 -8.34 -3.92 0.99
C LEU A 7 -8.51 -4.43 -0.45
N PRO A 8 -9.74 -4.48 -0.96
CA PRO A 8 -10.00 -5.07 -2.27
C PRO A 8 -9.13 -4.57 -3.43
N PRO A 9 -8.84 -3.27 -3.58
CA PRO A 9 -7.99 -2.84 -4.69
C PRO A 9 -6.58 -3.43 -4.62
N ALA A 10 -6.00 -3.50 -3.42
CA ALA A 10 -4.67 -4.08 -3.25
C ALA A 10 -4.70 -5.57 -3.50
N ALA A 11 -5.65 -6.29 -2.90
CA ALA A 11 -5.77 -7.73 -3.09
C ALA A 11 -5.93 -8.07 -4.56
N LYS A 12 -6.76 -7.31 -5.27
CA LYS A 12 -7.01 -7.52 -6.70
C LYS A 12 -5.75 -7.32 -7.52
N PHE A 13 -4.97 -6.28 -7.21
CA PHE A 13 -3.72 -6.02 -7.91
C PHE A 13 -2.73 -7.17 -7.72
N PHE A 14 -2.49 -7.58 -6.49
CA PHE A 14 -1.53 -8.64 -6.21
C PHE A 14 -1.93 -9.97 -6.81
N LYS A 15 -3.22 -10.26 -6.84
CA LYS A 15 -3.74 -11.48 -7.43
C LYS A 15 -3.48 -11.56 -8.93
N LYS A 16 -3.40 -10.41 -9.61
CA LYS A 16 -3.21 -10.35 -11.06
C LYS A 16 -1.75 -10.37 -11.49
N ILE A 17 -0.80 -10.25 -10.57
CA ILE A 17 0.62 -10.25 -10.90
C ILE A 17 1.01 -11.65 -11.38
N LYS A 18 1.54 -11.72 -12.60
CA LYS A 18 1.99 -12.98 -13.19
C LYS A 18 3.51 -13.12 -13.14
N ASP A 19 4.23 -12.01 -13.07
CA ASP A 19 5.69 -12.02 -12.98
C ASP A 19 6.10 -12.44 -11.57
N LYS A 20 6.73 -13.61 -11.46
CA LYS A 20 7.09 -14.19 -10.18
C LYS A 20 8.12 -13.35 -9.41
N LYS A 21 9.05 -12.72 -10.14
CA LYS A 21 10.04 -11.85 -9.50
C LYS A 21 9.38 -10.61 -8.92
N LEU A 22 8.48 -9.99 -9.67
CA LEU A 22 7.76 -8.83 -9.19
C LEU A 22 6.93 -9.18 -7.95
N LYS A 23 6.27 -10.33 -7.98
CA LYS A 23 5.48 -10.80 -6.84
C LYS A 23 6.34 -10.93 -5.59
N LYS A 24 7.53 -11.52 -5.73
CA LYS A 24 8.46 -11.64 -4.61
C LYS A 24 8.93 -10.29 -4.09
N ILE A 25 9.16 -9.35 -4.99
CA ILE A 25 9.57 -8.00 -4.60
C ILE A 25 8.48 -7.35 -3.75
N PHE A 26 7.23 -7.45 -4.17
CA PHE A 26 6.12 -6.93 -3.37
C PHE A 26 5.99 -7.63 -2.03
N GLU A 27 6.12 -8.95 -1.99
CA GLU A 27 6.06 -9.70 -0.74
C GLU A 27 7.15 -9.25 0.23
N SER A 28 8.38 -9.10 -0.25
CA SER A 28 9.49 -8.62 0.56
C SER A 28 9.27 -7.19 1.04
N THR A 29 8.76 -6.33 0.16
CA THR A 29 8.50 -4.94 0.49
C THR A 29 7.43 -4.83 1.58
N ILE A 30 6.37 -5.62 1.47
CA ILE A 30 5.29 -5.63 2.46
C ILE A 30 5.81 -6.10 3.82
N ARG A 31 6.73 -7.07 3.85
CA ARG A 31 7.37 -7.50 5.10
C ARG A 31 8.20 -6.38 5.71
N LEU A 32 8.94 -5.63 4.90
CA LEU A 32 9.69 -4.47 5.39
C LEU A 32 8.75 -3.44 6.01
N ILE A 33 7.62 -3.19 5.38
CA ILE A 33 6.62 -2.26 5.90
C ILE A 33 6.03 -2.81 7.21
N ALA A 34 5.79 -4.10 7.30
CA ALA A 34 5.28 -4.71 8.53
C ALA A 34 6.27 -4.58 9.69
N ASP A 35 7.56 -4.65 9.39
CA ASP A 35 8.60 -4.52 10.41
C ASP A 35 8.78 -3.06 10.83
N ASP A 36 8.60 -2.12 9.91
CA ASP A 36 8.68 -0.69 10.21
C ASP A 36 7.57 0.03 9.43
N PRO A 37 6.37 0.15 10.01
CA PRO A 37 5.24 0.77 9.30
C PRO A 37 5.46 2.23 8.90
N THR A 38 6.42 2.92 9.50
CA THR A 38 6.73 4.30 9.12
C THR A 38 7.72 4.39 7.95
N LEU A 39 8.05 3.27 7.33
CA LEU A 39 9.01 3.21 6.23
C LEU A 39 8.57 4.03 5.01
N GLY A 40 7.28 4.02 4.70
CA GLY A 40 6.75 4.78 3.59
C GLY A 40 6.70 6.27 3.88
N GLU A 41 6.43 7.04 2.82
CA GLU A 41 6.29 8.48 2.95
C GLU A 41 4.89 8.84 3.46
N ALA A 42 4.83 9.54 4.59
CA ALA A 42 3.56 10.02 5.12
C ALA A 42 3.01 11.13 4.21
N LYS A 43 1.78 10.99 3.77
CA LYS A 43 1.14 11.97 2.91
C LYS A 43 0.45 13.05 3.74
N ILE A 44 0.19 14.18 3.10
CA ILE A 44 -0.47 15.32 3.71
C ILE A 44 -1.72 15.69 2.90
N GLY A 45 -2.49 16.66 3.41
CA GLY A 45 -3.68 17.14 2.71
C GLY A 45 -4.76 16.07 2.62
N ASP A 46 -5.29 15.85 1.41
CA ASP A 46 -6.37 14.90 1.17
C ASP A 46 -6.00 13.47 1.53
N LEU A 47 -4.72 13.17 1.58
CA LEU A 47 -4.22 11.82 1.86
C LEU A 47 -3.57 11.72 3.23
N ALA A 48 -3.83 12.66 4.13
CA ALA A 48 -3.29 12.62 5.48
C ALA A 48 -3.69 11.31 6.16
N GLY A 49 -2.74 10.67 6.84
CA GLY A 49 -2.94 9.37 7.48
C GLY A 49 -2.56 8.20 6.60
N ILE A 50 -2.22 8.45 5.35
CA ILE A 50 -1.81 7.42 4.41
C ILE A 50 -0.31 7.52 4.18
N TYR A 51 0.33 6.37 4.06
CA TYR A 51 1.74 6.24 3.71
C TYR A 51 1.83 5.63 2.32
N CYS A 52 2.80 6.06 1.53
CA CYS A 52 3.06 5.47 0.21
C CYS A 52 4.52 5.05 0.11
N TYR A 53 4.75 3.91 -0.51
CA TYR A 53 6.09 3.37 -0.69
C TYR A 53 6.29 3.00 -2.16
N ASP A 54 7.41 3.42 -2.73
CA ASP A 54 7.73 3.18 -4.13
C ASP A 54 8.40 1.82 -4.31
N VAL A 55 8.02 1.11 -5.37
CA VAL A 55 8.69 -0.11 -5.81
C VAL A 55 9.04 0.07 -7.27
N TYR A 56 10.33 -0.03 -7.58
CA TYR A 56 10.80 0.11 -8.94
C TYR A 56 11.27 -1.24 -9.48
N TYR A 57 10.70 -1.65 -10.59
CA TYR A 57 11.04 -2.95 -11.17
C TYR A 57 10.84 -2.88 -12.69
N SER A 58 11.86 -3.33 -13.44
CA SER A 58 11.81 -3.42 -14.90
C SER A 58 11.36 -2.11 -15.55
N ARG A 59 11.94 -1.00 -15.10
CA ARG A 59 11.68 0.36 -15.59
C ARG A 59 10.27 0.88 -15.33
N ILE A 60 9.55 0.22 -14.45
CA ILE A 60 8.21 0.66 -14.06
C ILE A 60 8.23 1.04 -12.59
N ASN A 61 7.66 2.20 -12.29
CA ASN A 61 7.45 2.62 -10.92
C ASN A 61 6.08 2.16 -10.45
N TYR A 62 6.07 1.45 -9.32
CA TYR A 62 4.85 1.03 -8.64
C TYR A 62 4.73 1.77 -7.33
N GLU A 63 3.52 1.88 -6.83
CA GLU A 63 3.25 2.47 -5.53
C GLU A 63 2.44 1.50 -4.68
N ILE A 64 2.69 1.52 -3.38
CA ILE A 64 1.87 0.83 -2.39
C ILE A 64 1.35 1.91 -1.43
N ALA A 65 0.04 2.01 -1.28
CA ALA A 65 -0.57 2.92 -0.31
C ALA A 65 -1.11 2.11 0.85
N TYR A 66 -0.81 2.55 2.07
CA TYR A 66 -1.26 1.85 3.26
C TYR A 66 -1.52 2.83 4.39
N THR A 67 -2.26 2.37 5.38
CA THR A 67 -2.46 3.11 6.61
C THR A 67 -2.08 2.22 7.79
N ILE A 68 -1.82 2.84 8.93
CA ILE A 68 -1.44 2.15 10.15
C ILE A 68 -2.59 2.29 11.12
N GLU A 69 -3.14 1.16 11.57
CA GLU A 69 -4.13 1.14 12.64
C GLU A 69 -3.45 0.60 13.89
N VAL A 70 -3.75 1.19 15.02
CA VAL A 70 -3.17 0.80 16.30
C VAL A 70 -4.28 0.26 17.19
N ASN A 71 -4.06 -0.93 17.75
CA ASN A 71 -4.94 -1.46 18.77
C ASN A 71 -4.12 -1.78 20.01
N GLU A 72 -4.74 -2.32 21.04
CA GLU A 72 -4.05 -2.57 22.31
C GLU A 72 -3.01 -3.68 22.26
N TYR A 73 -2.98 -4.48 21.18
CA TYR A 73 -2.07 -5.61 21.07
C TYR A 73 -0.92 -5.36 20.10
N SER A 74 -1.19 -4.67 19.00
CA SER A 74 -0.16 -4.46 17.99
C SER A 74 -0.63 -3.46 16.93
N ASP A 75 0.29 -3.04 16.09
CA ASP A 75 -0.04 -2.26 14.91
C ASP A 75 -0.59 -3.16 13.81
N ILE A 76 -1.47 -2.61 13.02
CA ILE A 76 -2.02 -3.27 11.84
C ILE A 76 -1.71 -2.40 10.64
N VAL A 77 -1.06 -2.96 9.64
CA VAL A 77 -0.82 -2.27 8.36
C VAL A 77 -1.93 -2.68 7.40
N VAL A 78 -2.71 -1.72 6.96
CA VAL A 78 -3.80 -1.95 6.01
C VAL A 78 -3.33 -1.47 4.63
N ILE A 79 -3.05 -2.42 3.74
CA ILE A 79 -2.66 -2.09 2.37
C ILE A 79 -3.92 -1.73 1.60
N ILE A 80 -4.04 -0.46 1.23
CA ILE A 80 -5.24 0.07 0.59
C ILE A 80 -5.25 -0.24 -0.89
N MET A 81 -4.14 0.07 -1.56
CA MET A 81 -4.05 0.00 -3.01
C MET A 81 -2.61 -0.18 -3.41
N ALA A 82 -2.39 -0.85 -4.53
CA ALA A 82 -1.09 -0.94 -5.17
C ALA A 82 -1.32 -0.88 -6.67
N GLY A 83 -0.32 -0.39 -7.39
CA GLY A 83 -0.42 -0.30 -8.83
C GLY A 83 0.75 0.47 -9.41
N THR A 84 0.73 0.67 -10.73
CA THR A 84 1.72 1.52 -11.37
C THR A 84 1.49 2.96 -10.95
N ARG A 85 2.58 3.74 -10.95
CA ARG A 85 2.51 5.13 -10.51
C ARG A 85 1.59 6.00 -11.35
N GLU A 86 1.43 5.64 -12.61
CA GLU A 86 0.58 6.40 -13.51
C GLU A 86 -0.86 6.43 -12.99
N ASN A 87 -1.38 7.65 -12.79
CA ASN A 87 -2.73 7.88 -12.30
C ASN A 87 -3.04 7.28 -10.92
N PHE A 88 -2.02 6.84 -10.20
CA PHE A 88 -2.21 6.15 -8.91
C PHE A 88 -2.93 7.02 -7.88
N TYR A 89 -2.48 8.25 -7.71
CA TYR A 89 -3.03 9.12 -6.67
C TYR A 89 -4.48 9.51 -6.94
N ASN A 90 -4.84 9.69 -8.21
CA ASN A 90 -6.23 9.98 -8.56
C ASN A 90 -7.13 8.79 -8.23
N GLN A 91 -6.68 7.59 -8.55
CA GLN A 91 -7.42 6.37 -8.22
C GLN A 91 -7.55 6.18 -6.72
N LEU A 92 -6.46 6.43 -5.99
CA LEU A 92 -6.45 6.33 -4.53
C LEU A 92 -7.44 7.29 -3.89
N LYS A 93 -7.42 8.56 -4.33
CA LYS A 93 -8.35 9.57 -3.82
C LYS A 93 -9.80 9.20 -4.10
N LYS A 94 -10.08 8.69 -5.29
CA LYS A 94 -11.45 8.24 -5.64
C LYS A 94 -11.90 7.10 -4.74
N TYR A 95 -11.01 6.13 -4.50
CA TYR A 95 -11.35 4.99 -3.65
C TYR A 95 -11.64 5.43 -2.23
N ILE A 96 -10.80 6.27 -1.67
CA ILE A 96 -10.95 6.77 -0.30
C ILE A 96 -12.25 7.54 -0.15
N LYS A 97 -12.55 8.41 -1.11
CA LYS A 97 -13.78 9.21 -1.08
C LYS A 97 -15.02 8.33 -1.18
N ALA A 98 -14.99 7.34 -2.09
CA ALA A 98 -16.13 6.45 -2.30
C ALA A 98 -16.41 5.57 -1.08
N ASN A 99 -15.37 5.25 -0.29
CA ASN A 99 -15.49 4.35 0.85
C ASN A 99 -15.45 5.07 2.19
N SER A 100 -15.48 6.39 2.19
CA SER A 100 -15.53 7.21 3.41
C SER A 100 -14.40 6.87 4.39
N MET A 101 -13.19 6.69 3.88
CA MET A 101 -12.05 6.27 4.69
C MET A 101 -11.34 7.41 5.40
N ASN A 102 -11.68 8.63 5.15
CA ASN A 102 -11.02 9.79 5.75
C ASN A 102 -11.61 10.20 7.09
#